data_cbd957a3b875c6195db8f117d022d1a0
#
_entry.id   cbd957a3b875c6195db8f117d022d1a0
#
_cell.length_a   1.000
_cell.length_b   1.000
_cell.length_c   1.000
_cell.angle_alpha   90.00
_cell.angle_beta   90.00
_cell.angle_gamma   90.00
#
_symmetry.space_group_name_H-M   'P 1'
#
loop_
_entity.id
_entity.type
_entity.pdbx_description
1 polymer ?
#
loop_
_entity_poly.entity_id
_entity_poly.type
_entity_poly.pdbx_seq_one_letter_code
_entity_poly.pdbx_strand_id
1 'polypeptide(L)'
;MRRAAISISSNIAEGRFRRTRKDFLQFLRISYSSGAELETQIIISKKLSKTRNFDYSKVDSLLEEVMKMLNVMIRNFNPKLTS
;
A
#
# COMPACT_ATOMS: atom_id res chain seq x y z
N MET A 1 8.82 -5.12 -7.34
CA MET A 1 8.65 -3.88 -6.56
C MET A 1 8.13 -2.72 -7.38
N ARG A 2 8.74 -2.49 -8.53
CA ARG A 2 8.35 -1.38 -9.41
C ARG A 2 6.87 -1.44 -9.80
N ARG A 3 6.40 -2.63 -10.13
CA ARG A 3 5.02 -2.84 -10.55
C ARG A 3 4.02 -2.49 -9.43
N ALA A 4 4.30 -2.93 -8.21
CA ALA A 4 3.44 -2.64 -7.08
C ALA A 4 3.44 -1.16 -6.74
N ALA A 5 4.60 -0.49 -6.82
CA ALA A 5 4.72 0.94 -6.56
C ALA A 5 3.92 1.75 -7.59
N ILE A 6 3.99 1.37 -8.86
CA ILE A 6 3.23 2.02 -9.92
C ILE A 6 1.73 1.81 -9.69
N SER A 7 1.33 0.60 -9.28
CA SER A 7 -0.06 0.29 -9.00
C SER A 7 -0.62 1.15 -7.87
N ILE A 8 0.12 1.35 -6.80
CA ILE A 8 -0.30 2.21 -5.68
C ILE A 8 -0.48 3.65 -6.17
N SER A 9 0.49 4.18 -6.89
CA SER A 9 0.43 5.56 -7.40
C SER A 9 -0.74 5.76 -8.35
N SER A 10 -0.95 4.81 -9.26
CA SER A 10 -2.05 4.88 -10.22
C SER A 10 -3.40 4.83 -9.51
N ASN A 11 -3.53 3.98 -8.50
CA ASN A 11 -4.77 3.86 -7.73
C ASN A 11 -5.06 5.12 -6.92
N ILE A 12 -4.04 5.77 -6.38
CA ILE A 12 -4.22 7.04 -5.67
C ILE A 12 -4.71 8.11 -6.61
N ALA A 13 -4.10 8.24 -7.79
CA ALA A 13 -4.50 9.23 -8.79
C ALA A 13 -5.94 8.98 -9.25
N GLU A 14 -6.29 7.73 -9.52
CA GLU A 14 -7.62 7.35 -9.95
C GLU A 14 -8.66 7.63 -8.87
N GLY A 15 -8.31 7.39 -7.61
CA GLY A 15 -9.20 7.58 -6.48
C GLY A 15 -9.68 9.02 -6.32
N ARG A 16 -8.91 10.00 -6.80
CA ARG A 16 -9.29 11.41 -6.75
C ARG A 16 -10.54 11.72 -7.56
N PHE A 17 -10.82 10.90 -8.56
CA PHE A 17 -11.98 11.09 -9.44
C PHE A 17 -13.17 10.23 -9.05
N ARG A 18 -13.05 9.47 -7.97
CA ARG A 18 -14.15 8.64 -7.47
C ARG A 18 -15.15 9.53 -6.75
N ARG A 19 -16.42 9.39 -7.10
CA ARG A 19 -17.51 10.20 -6.52
C ARG A 19 -18.19 9.56 -5.34
N THR A 20 -18.18 8.22 -5.27
CA THR A 20 -18.89 7.51 -4.22
C THR A 20 -17.94 7.01 -3.15
N ARG A 21 -18.46 6.94 -1.94
CA ARG A 21 -17.74 6.42 -0.80
C ARG A 21 -17.34 4.95 -1.01
N LYS A 22 -18.26 4.19 -1.62
CA LYS A 22 -18.02 2.78 -1.92
C LYS A 22 -16.86 2.60 -2.90
N ASP A 23 -16.82 3.42 -3.95
CA ASP A 23 -15.76 3.37 -4.94
C ASP A 23 -14.42 3.73 -4.31
N PHE A 24 -14.41 4.75 -3.47
CA PHE A 24 -13.20 5.17 -2.78
C PHE A 24 -12.69 4.08 -1.84
N LEU A 25 -13.57 3.42 -1.12
CA LEU A 25 -13.21 2.31 -0.25
C LEU A 25 -12.59 1.15 -1.05
N GLN A 26 -13.17 0.82 -2.19
CA GLN A 26 -12.65 -0.22 -3.06
C GLN A 26 -11.24 0.13 -3.54
N PHE A 27 -11.05 1.37 -3.94
CA PHE A 27 -9.74 1.87 -4.34
C PHE A 27 -8.72 1.75 -3.20
N LEU A 28 -9.11 2.10 -1.97
CA LEU A 28 -8.21 1.97 -0.81
C LEU A 28 -7.81 0.53 -0.56
N ARG A 29 -8.75 -0.41 -0.73
CA ARG A 29 -8.47 -1.84 -0.55
C ARG A 29 -7.50 -2.36 -1.61
N ILE A 30 -7.64 -1.90 -2.86
CA ILE A 30 -6.72 -2.25 -3.93
C ILE A 30 -5.33 -1.71 -3.62
N SER A 31 -5.25 -0.47 -3.15
CA SER A 31 -3.98 0.15 -2.76
C SER A 31 -3.31 -0.61 -1.62
N TYR A 32 -4.09 -1.04 -0.64
CA TYR A 32 -3.58 -1.83 0.48
C TYR A 32 -3.01 -3.16 0.00
N SER A 33 -3.71 -3.84 -0.90
CA SER A 33 -3.25 -5.10 -1.49
C SER A 33 -1.95 -4.91 -2.27
N SER A 34 -1.84 -3.80 -3.02
CA SER A 34 -0.62 -3.48 -3.76
C SER A 34 0.55 -3.23 -2.82
N GLY A 35 0.29 -2.58 -1.68
CA GLY A 35 1.30 -2.37 -0.64
C GLY A 35 1.78 -3.67 -0.03
N ALA A 36 0.86 -4.60 0.24
CA ALA A 36 1.20 -5.93 0.76
C ALA A 36 2.06 -6.71 -0.23
N GLU A 37 1.75 -6.60 -1.52
CA GLU A 37 2.57 -7.22 -2.57
C GLU A 37 3.97 -6.63 -2.59
N LEU A 38 4.08 -5.31 -2.48
CA LEU A 38 5.36 -4.62 -2.43
C LEU A 38 6.18 -5.09 -1.22
N GLU A 39 5.54 -5.22 -0.07
CA GLU A 39 6.18 -5.72 1.15
C GLU A 39 6.78 -7.11 0.94
N THR A 40 6.02 -8.00 0.30
CA THR A 40 6.49 -9.35 -0.03
C THR A 40 7.69 -9.28 -0.96
N GLN A 41 7.64 -8.43 -1.97
CA GLN A 41 8.76 -8.29 -2.91
C GLN A 41 10.01 -7.75 -2.24
N ILE A 42 9.85 -6.86 -1.27
CA ILE A 42 10.99 -6.35 -0.48
C ILE A 42 11.62 -7.48 0.33
N ILE A 43 10.81 -8.32 0.97
CA ILE A 43 11.29 -9.45 1.74
C ILE A 43 12.09 -10.40 0.85
N ILE A 44 11.58 -10.72 -0.33
CA ILE A 44 12.27 -11.58 -1.30
C ILE A 44 13.57 -10.93 -1.74
N SER A 45 13.55 -9.64 -2.03
CA SER A 45 14.73 -8.89 -2.43
C SER A 45 15.83 -8.95 -1.37
N LYS A 46 15.46 -8.81 -0.09
CA LYS A 46 16.42 -8.92 1.01
C LYS A 46 17.08 -10.27 1.05
N LYS A 47 16.33 -11.35 0.82
CA LYS A 47 16.86 -12.70 0.82
C LYS A 47 17.80 -12.95 -0.35
N LEU A 48 17.48 -12.41 -1.52
CA LEU A 48 18.31 -12.58 -2.73
C LEU A 48 19.56 -11.73 -2.69
N SER A 49 19.59 -10.68 -1.90
CA SER A 49 20.68 -9.71 -1.84
C SER A 49 21.57 -9.90 -0.61
N LYS A 50 21.76 -11.14 -0.18
CA LYS A 50 22.53 -11.45 1.02
C LYS A 50 23.94 -10.84 1.06
N THR A 51 24.57 -10.73 -0.11
CA THR A 51 25.94 -10.25 -0.21
C THR A 51 26.03 -8.75 -0.44
N ARG A 52 24.91 -8.06 -0.53
CA ARG A 52 24.88 -6.63 -0.78
C ARG A 52 24.41 -5.87 0.46
N ASN A 53 25.08 -4.77 0.72
CA ASN A 53 24.76 -3.90 1.85
C ASN A 53 23.74 -2.84 1.46
N PHE A 54 22.52 -3.25 1.15
CA PHE A 54 21.44 -2.30 0.93
C PHE A 54 20.75 -1.99 2.25
N ASP A 55 20.54 -0.70 2.48
CA ASP A 55 19.80 -0.25 3.64
C ASP A 55 18.31 -0.12 3.27
N TYR A 56 17.54 -1.08 3.75
CA TYR A 56 16.10 -1.11 3.51
C TYR A 56 15.29 -0.36 4.56
N SER A 57 15.96 0.23 5.56
CA SER A 57 15.25 0.81 6.70
C SER A 57 14.29 1.94 6.30
N LYS A 58 14.70 2.81 5.37
CA LYS A 58 13.84 3.90 4.91
C LYS A 58 12.63 3.39 4.15
N VAL A 59 12.83 2.41 3.27
CA VAL A 59 11.75 1.81 2.49
C VAL A 59 10.77 1.11 3.42
N ASP A 60 11.27 0.34 4.38
CA ASP A 60 10.44 -0.35 5.35
C ASP A 60 9.63 0.63 6.19
N SER A 61 10.25 1.71 6.65
CA SER A 61 9.56 2.74 7.43
C SER A 61 8.45 3.41 6.64
N LEU A 62 8.76 3.82 5.41
CA LEU A 62 7.78 4.48 4.55
C LEU A 62 6.62 3.56 4.23
N LEU A 63 6.90 2.30 3.90
CA LEU A 63 5.86 1.34 3.59
C LEU A 63 4.98 1.08 4.80
N GLU A 64 5.58 0.96 5.97
CA GLU A 64 4.83 0.78 7.21
C GLU A 64 3.89 1.94 7.47
N GLU A 65 4.35 3.18 7.29
CA GLU A 65 3.52 4.37 7.46
C GLU A 65 2.36 4.39 6.45
N VAL A 66 2.65 4.10 5.19
CA VAL A 66 1.63 4.09 4.15
C VAL A 66 0.58 3.02 4.44
N MET A 67 1.00 1.84 4.85
CA MET A 67 0.08 0.74 5.15
C MET A 67 -0.78 1.06 6.37
N LYS A 68 -0.22 1.68 7.39
CA LYS A 68 -1.00 2.11 8.55
C LYS A 68 -2.02 3.17 8.16
N MET A 69 -1.62 4.13 7.34
CA MET A 69 -2.51 5.18 6.87
C MET A 69 -3.67 4.58 6.07
N LEU A 70 -3.38 3.69 5.14
CA LEU A 70 -4.40 3.02 4.34
C LEU A 70 -5.36 2.22 5.22
N ASN A 71 -4.83 1.52 6.21
CA ASN A 71 -5.65 0.74 7.13
C ASN A 71 -6.62 1.64 7.91
N VAL A 72 -6.14 2.76 8.41
CA VAL A 72 -6.98 3.74 9.11
C VAL A 72 -8.05 4.30 8.19
N MET A 73 -7.67 4.66 6.96
CA MET A 73 -8.62 5.20 5.99
C MET A 73 -9.70 4.17 5.62
N ILE A 74 -9.31 2.92 5.40
CA ILE A 74 -10.26 1.84 5.10
C ILE A 74 -11.26 1.70 6.26
N ARG A 75 -10.74 1.69 7.48
CA ARG A 75 -11.57 1.57 8.68
C ARG A 75 -12.55 2.73 8.79
N ASN A 76 -12.09 3.94 8.55
CA ASN A 76 -12.91 5.15 8.67
C ASN A 76 -14.00 5.25 7.61
N PHE A 77 -13.71 4.74 6.42
CA PHE A 77 -14.66 4.79 5.30
C PHE A 77 -15.54 3.57 5.19
N ASN A 78 -15.33 2.55 6.01
CA ASN A 78 -16.13 1.34 6.00
C ASN A 78 -17.17 1.41 7.12
N PRO A 79 -18.47 1.64 6.80
CA PRO A 79 -19.49 1.80 7.82
C PRO A 79 -19.68 0.55 8.68
N LYS A 80 -19.35 -0.63 8.17
CA LYS A 80 -19.48 -1.87 8.94
C LYS A 80 -18.42 -1.99 10.03
N LEU A 81 -17.27 -1.33 9.84
CA LEU A 81 -16.19 -1.37 10.82
C LEU A 81 -16.27 -0.23 11.83
N THR A 82 -16.98 0.83 11.50
CA THR A 82 -17.09 2.01 12.36
C THR A 82 -18.37 2.09 13.16
N SER A 83 -19.30 1.22 12.88
CA SER A 83 -20.59 1.20 13.57
C SER A 83 -20.52 0.52 14.93
#